data_96328a66594b42093eae2aa56889f4dc
#
_entry.id   96328a66594b42093eae2aa56889f4dc
#
_cell.length_a   1.000
_cell.length_b   1.000
_cell.length_c   1.000
_cell.angle_alpha   90.00
_cell.angle_beta   90.00
_cell.angle_gamma   90.00
#
_symmetry.space_group_name_H-M   'P 1'
#
loop_
_entity.id
_entity.type
_entity.pdbx_description
1 polymer ?
#
loop_
_entity_poly.entity_id
_entity_poly.type
_entity_poly.pdbx_seq_one_letter_code
_entity_poly.pdbx_strand_id
1 'polypeptide(L)'
;MQPIPIFVAGIGPPSARLAGQEADGFVTNEINPELIESKLLPAFKDGARKAGRNPEALDKILFLPASYDPDKQKAHESIAYWHGAMVKAFLR
;
A
#
# COMPACT_ATOMS: atom_id res chain seq x y z
N MET A 1 2.29 -25.96 -13.57
CA MET A 1 1.47 -24.76 -13.56
C MET A 1 1.91 -23.84 -12.42
N GLN A 2 2.27 -22.62 -12.72
CA GLN A 2 2.65 -21.68 -11.67
C GLN A 2 1.39 -21.11 -11.00
N PRO A 3 1.40 -20.97 -9.68
CA PRO A 3 0.26 -20.37 -8.99
C PRO A 3 0.13 -18.89 -9.36
N ILE A 4 -1.11 -18.43 -9.37
CA ILE A 4 -1.40 -17.01 -9.62
C ILE A 4 -0.99 -16.21 -8.39
N PRO A 5 -0.18 -15.14 -8.54
CA PRO A 5 0.16 -14.29 -7.40
C PRO A 5 -1.07 -13.61 -6.81
N ILE A 6 -1.15 -13.59 -5.49
CA ILE A 6 -2.25 -12.94 -4.77
C ILE A 6 -1.67 -11.86 -3.88
N PHE A 7 -2.19 -10.64 -4.00
CA PHE A 7 -1.75 -9.49 -3.20
C PHE A 7 -2.88 -9.03 -2.31
N VAL A 8 -2.55 -8.68 -1.06
CA VAL A 8 -3.51 -8.12 -0.11
C VAL A 8 -3.35 -6.62 -0.10
N ALA A 9 -4.46 -5.90 -0.21
CA ALA A 9 -4.48 -4.44 -0.20
C ALA A 9 -5.03 -3.92 1.13
N GLY A 10 -4.45 -2.84 1.65
CA GLY A 10 -4.94 -2.23 2.88
C GLY A 10 -4.06 -1.09 3.34
N ILE A 11 -4.51 -0.41 4.39
CA ILE A 11 -3.80 0.74 4.96
C ILE A 11 -3.51 0.58 6.46
N GLY A 12 -3.84 -0.56 7.06
CA GLY A 12 -3.64 -0.79 8.48
C GLY A 12 -2.68 -1.92 8.77
N PRO A 13 -2.08 -1.94 9.96
CA PRO A 13 -1.17 -3.02 10.36
C PRO A 13 -1.77 -4.44 10.28
N PRO A 14 -3.05 -4.67 10.62
CA PRO A 14 -3.62 -6.02 10.48
C PRO A 14 -3.60 -6.52 9.03
N SER A 15 -3.91 -5.67 8.06
CA SER A 15 -3.86 -6.03 6.64
C SER A 15 -2.43 -6.33 6.18
N ALA A 16 -1.47 -5.52 6.63
CA ALA A 16 -0.07 -5.73 6.30
C ALA A 16 0.44 -7.05 6.89
N ARG A 17 0.06 -7.38 8.12
CA ARG A 17 0.46 -8.63 8.76
C ARG A 17 -0.12 -9.83 8.02
N LEU A 18 -1.40 -9.74 7.64
CA LEU A 18 -2.03 -10.81 6.86
C LEU A 18 -1.33 -11.01 5.52
N ALA A 19 -0.97 -9.92 4.84
CA ALA A 19 -0.23 -10.00 3.59
C ALA A 19 1.09 -10.73 3.77
N GLY A 20 1.82 -10.44 4.83
CA GLY A 20 3.08 -11.11 5.12
C GLY A 20 2.90 -12.60 5.39
N GLN A 21 1.83 -12.97 6.08
CA GLN A 21 1.56 -14.36 6.41
C GLN A 21 1.08 -15.19 5.22
N GLU A 22 0.23 -14.65 4.36
CA GLU A 22 -0.54 -15.45 3.42
C GLU A 22 -0.38 -15.07 1.95
N ALA A 23 0.05 -13.84 1.64
CA ALA A 23 0.02 -13.33 0.29
C ALA A 23 1.40 -13.31 -0.36
N ASP A 24 1.44 -13.08 -1.67
CA ASP A 24 2.69 -12.90 -2.41
C ASP A 24 3.20 -11.47 -2.31
N GLY A 25 2.36 -10.54 -1.87
CA GLY A 25 2.76 -9.17 -1.69
C GLY A 25 1.69 -8.34 -1.01
N PHE A 26 2.04 -7.07 -0.73
CA PHE A 26 1.17 -6.12 -0.06
C PHE A 26 1.07 -4.86 -0.91
N VAL A 27 -0.17 -4.37 -1.11
CA VAL A 27 -0.44 -3.13 -1.84
C VAL A 27 -1.08 -2.14 -0.87
N THR A 28 -0.53 -0.93 -0.78
CA THR A 28 -1.10 0.12 0.06
C THR A 28 -1.19 1.42 -0.71
N ASN A 29 -2.19 2.24 -0.36
CA ASN A 29 -2.29 3.61 -0.84
C ASN A 29 -2.02 4.62 0.28
N GLU A 30 -1.38 4.19 1.36
CA GLU A 30 -0.96 5.09 2.43
C GLU A 30 0.08 6.06 1.89
N ILE A 31 -0.14 7.36 2.05
CA ILE A 31 0.73 8.39 1.49
C ILE A 31 1.74 8.94 2.50
N ASN A 32 1.61 8.60 3.76
CA ASN A 32 2.54 9.06 4.79
C ASN A 32 3.70 8.07 4.94
N PRO A 33 4.92 8.43 4.49
CA PRO A 33 6.07 7.53 4.58
C PRO A 33 6.38 7.08 6.01
N GLU A 34 6.16 7.94 6.99
CA GLU A 34 6.41 7.58 8.39
C GLU A 34 5.52 6.45 8.86
N LEU A 35 4.24 6.45 8.46
CA LEU A 35 3.32 5.37 8.81
C LEU A 35 3.70 4.07 8.09
N ILE A 36 4.15 4.16 6.85
CA ILE A 36 4.60 3.00 6.11
C ILE A 36 5.79 2.36 6.82
N GLU A 37 6.80 3.16 7.17
CA GLU A 37 8.02 2.65 7.80
C GLU A 37 7.81 2.21 9.24
N SER A 38 6.96 2.91 10.00
CA SER A 38 6.84 2.65 11.43
C SER A 38 5.76 1.63 11.77
N LYS A 39 4.76 1.44 10.92
CA LYS A 39 3.63 0.57 11.22
C LYS A 39 3.38 -0.51 10.17
N LEU A 40 3.33 -0.14 8.88
CA LEU A 40 2.97 -1.09 7.84
C LEU A 40 4.07 -2.09 7.53
N LEU A 41 5.27 -1.61 7.25
CA LEU A 41 6.39 -2.51 6.94
C LEU A 41 6.76 -3.42 8.10
N PRO A 42 6.85 -2.92 9.35
CA PRO A 42 7.11 -3.82 10.48
C PRO A 42 6.04 -4.90 10.65
N ALA A 43 4.76 -4.56 10.48
CA ALA A 43 3.68 -5.54 10.58
C ALA A 43 3.77 -6.59 9.46
N PHE A 44 4.04 -6.15 8.25
CA PHE A 44 4.22 -7.04 7.10
C PHE A 44 5.39 -8.01 7.33
N LYS A 45 6.52 -7.49 7.76
CA LYS A 45 7.71 -8.31 8.02
C LYS A 45 7.48 -9.28 9.17
N ASP A 46 6.80 -8.84 10.22
CA ASP A 46 6.47 -9.68 11.37
C ASP A 46 5.58 -10.85 10.96
N GLY A 47 4.54 -10.57 10.17
CA GLY A 47 3.67 -11.61 9.66
C GLY A 47 4.40 -12.64 8.82
N ALA A 48 5.28 -12.18 7.93
CA ALA A 48 6.07 -13.07 7.09
C ALA A 48 7.00 -13.95 7.93
N ARG A 49 7.69 -13.37 8.91
CA ARG A 49 8.61 -14.11 9.75
C ARG A 49 7.90 -15.16 10.59
N LYS A 50 6.74 -14.83 11.15
CA LYS A 50 5.95 -15.78 11.95
C LYS A 50 5.45 -16.95 11.11
N ALA A 51 5.22 -16.73 9.82
CA ALA A 51 4.81 -17.78 8.91
C ALA A 51 6.01 -18.55 8.32
N GLY A 52 7.22 -18.23 8.71
CA GLY A 52 8.42 -18.86 8.19
C GLY A 52 8.80 -18.42 6.79
N ARG A 53 8.35 -17.24 6.39
CA ARG A 53 8.59 -16.69 5.04
C ARG A 53 9.63 -15.59 5.09
N ASN A 54 10.35 -15.41 3.97
CA ASN A 54 11.32 -14.33 3.85
C ASN A 54 10.61 -13.06 3.34
N PRO A 55 10.50 -11.99 4.17
CA PRO A 55 9.82 -10.77 3.73
C PRO A 55 10.49 -10.08 2.55
N GLU A 56 11.79 -10.30 2.34
CA GLU A 56 12.49 -9.70 1.21
C GLU A 56 12.13 -10.37 -0.13
N ALA A 57 11.58 -11.59 -0.09
CA ALA A 57 11.12 -12.30 -1.27
C ALA A 57 9.69 -11.93 -1.67
N LEU A 58 8.99 -11.15 -0.85
CA LEU A 58 7.61 -10.74 -1.10
C LEU A 58 7.56 -9.32 -1.67
N ASP A 59 6.60 -9.06 -2.55
CA ASP A 59 6.47 -7.76 -3.18
C ASP A 59 5.79 -6.73 -2.27
N LYS A 60 6.24 -5.49 -2.38
CA LYS A 60 5.66 -4.36 -1.66
C LYS A 60 5.35 -3.28 -2.69
N ILE A 61 4.07 -2.93 -2.83
CA ILE A 61 3.59 -2.01 -3.86
C ILE A 61 2.88 -0.83 -3.23
N LEU A 62 3.27 0.37 -3.66
CA LEU A 62 2.59 1.60 -3.26
C LEU A 62 1.72 2.07 -4.43
N PHE A 63 0.42 2.18 -4.20
CA PHE A 63 -0.53 2.68 -5.18
C PHE A 63 -0.78 4.16 -4.93
N LEU A 64 -0.49 4.98 -5.93
CA LEU A 64 -0.67 6.43 -5.82
C LEU A 64 -1.53 6.93 -6.98
N PRO A 65 -2.53 7.80 -6.71
CA PRO A 65 -3.18 8.50 -7.80
C PRO A 65 -2.20 9.48 -8.44
N ALA A 66 -2.21 9.53 -9.76
CA ALA A 66 -1.32 10.39 -10.51
C ALA A 66 -2.05 10.99 -11.71
N SER A 67 -1.64 12.19 -12.10
CA SER A 67 -2.18 12.86 -13.27
C SER A 67 -1.08 13.57 -14.01
N TYR A 68 -1.06 13.42 -15.32
CA TYR A 68 -0.10 14.10 -16.18
C TYR A 68 -0.84 14.93 -17.22
N ASP A 69 -0.44 16.18 -17.37
CA ASP A 69 -0.92 17.08 -18.42
C ASP A 69 0.16 18.16 -18.61
N PRO A 70 0.49 18.55 -19.85
CA PRO A 70 1.43 19.65 -20.07
C PRO A 70 1.00 20.95 -19.39
N ASP A 71 -0.33 21.14 -19.21
CA ASP A 71 -0.86 22.23 -18.38
C ASP A 71 -0.94 21.75 -16.94
N LYS A 72 -0.10 22.30 -16.08
CA LYS A 72 -0.01 21.93 -14.68
C LYS A 72 -1.35 22.05 -13.95
N GLN A 73 -2.14 23.08 -14.27
CA GLN A 73 -3.43 23.30 -13.63
C GLN A 73 -4.43 22.20 -13.99
N LYS A 74 -4.46 21.77 -15.25
CA LYS A 74 -5.33 20.69 -15.69
C LYS A 74 -4.96 19.35 -15.02
N ALA A 75 -3.67 19.07 -14.88
CA ALA A 75 -3.21 17.88 -14.19
C ALA A 75 -3.68 17.90 -12.74
N HIS A 76 -3.58 19.03 -12.09
CA HIS A 76 -4.02 19.19 -10.70
C HIS A 76 -5.52 19.00 -10.56
N GLU A 77 -6.30 19.59 -11.46
CA GLU A 77 -7.76 19.47 -11.43
C GLU A 77 -8.23 18.02 -11.63
N SER A 78 -7.56 17.26 -12.49
CA SER A 78 -7.99 15.89 -12.80
C SER A 78 -7.83 14.94 -11.62
N ILE A 79 -6.98 15.23 -10.64
CA ILE A 79 -6.84 14.39 -9.44
C ILE A 79 -7.42 15.03 -8.20
N ALA A 80 -8.04 16.22 -8.31
CA ALA A 80 -8.55 16.94 -7.15
C ALA A 80 -9.59 16.13 -6.36
N TYR A 81 -10.44 15.37 -7.05
CA TYR A 81 -11.43 14.52 -6.40
C TYR A 81 -10.76 13.48 -5.50
N TRP A 82 -9.73 12.81 -6.00
CA TRP A 82 -9.01 11.80 -5.23
C TRP A 82 -8.29 12.41 -4.03
N HIS A 83 -7.73 13.60 -4.22
CA HIS A 83 -7.07 14.31 -3.13
C HIS A 83 -8.05 14.61 -2.00
N GLY A 84 -9.23 15.15 -2.32
CA GLY A 84 -10.26 15.42 -1.33
C GLY A 84 -10.76 14.16 -0.62
N ALA A 85 -10.97 13.08 -1.36
CA ALA A 85 -11.42 11.82 -0.79
C ALA A 85 -10.40 11.24 0.17
N MET A 86 -9.11 11.33 -0.16
CA MET A 86 -8.04 10.85 0.71
C MET A 86 -7.95 11.66 2.00
N VAL A 87 -8.08 12.99 1.90
CA VAL A 87 -8.08 13.86 3.09
C VAL A 87 -9.22 13.48 4.03
N LYS A 88 -10.41 13.27 3.49
CA LYS A 88 -11.56 12.86 4.31
C LYS A 88 -11.31 11.52 5.00
N ALA A 89 -10.67 10.58 4.31
CA ALA A 89 -10.38 9.27 4.88
C ALA A 89 -9.41 9.39 6.07
N PHE A 90 -8.44 10.28 5.99
CA PHE A 90 -7.46 10.48 7.05
C PHE A 90 -7.98 11.28 8.25
N LEU A 91 -9.03 12.07 8.05
CA LEU A 91 -9.60 12.90 9.12
C LEU A 91 -10.66 12.18 9.96
N ARG A 92 -10.97 10.97 9.63
CA ARG A 92 -11.92 10.16 10.42
C ARG A 92 -11.36 9.70 11.74
#